data_b0ad0bbf31e8cb6c69bd91f1376a0644
#
_entry.id   b0ad0bbf31e8cb6c69bd91f1376a0644
#
_cell.length_a   1.000
_cell.length_b   1.000
_cell.length_c   1.000
_cell.angle_alpha   90.00
_cell.angle_beta   90.00
_cell.angle_gamma   90.00
#
_symmetry.space_group_name_H-M   'P 1'
#
loop_
_entity.id
_entity.type
_entity.pdbx_description
1 polymer ?
#
loop_
_entity_poly.entity_id
_entity_poly.type
_entity_poly.pdbx_seq_one_letter_code
_entity_poly.pdbx_strand_id
1 'polypeptide(L)'
;MLTIGVLALGVSDVERATAFWRGALGYDVRTDGFGGWSTVLVPPGGSGTMIALQRSETPPRDHPRLHLDLHVENAAEQEAEAQRLVALGAERVDWDSYPDDPDFVVLADPDGNRFCIVDLGHDYG
;
A
#
# COMPACT_ATOMS: atom_id res chain seq x y z
N MET A 1 -11.06 -16.71 -19.29
CA MET A 1 -11.37 -16.16 -17.94
C MET A 1 -10.27 -15.21 -17.51
N LEU A 2 -10.62 -14.06 -16.97
CA LEU A 2 -9.64 -13.07 -16.52
C LEU A 2 -9.43 -13.17 -15.02
N THR A 3 -8.19 -12.94 -14.59
CA THR A 3 -7.83 -12.83 -13.18
C THR A 3 -6.99 -11.57 -12.99
N ILE A 4 -7.00 -11.03 -11.76
CA ILE A 4 -6.10 -9.92 -11.42
C ILE A 4 -4.74 -10.53 -11.09
N GLY A 5 -3.76 -10.34 -11.98
CA GLY A 5 -2.42 -10.89 -11.79
C GLY A 5 -1.49 -9.95 -11.04
N VAL A 6 -1.48 -8.68 -11.44
CA VAL A 6 -0.55 -7.68 -10.91
C VAL A 6 -1.27 -6.35 -10.79
N LEU A 7 -1.01 -5.65 -9.68
CA LEU A 7 -1.35 -4.24 -9.53
C LEU A 7 -0.07 -3.44 -9.77
N ALA A 8 -0.09 -2.54 -10.75
CA ALA A 8 1.06 -1.69 -11.05
C ALA A 8 0.90 -0.34 -10.35
N LEU A 9 1.88 0.04 -9.55
CA LEU A 9 1.89 1.28 -8.80
C LEU A 9 3.03 2.17 -9.29
N GLY A 10 2.70 3.39 -9.70
CA GLY A 10 3.68 4.38 -10.12
C GLY A 10 4.41 4.97 -8.92
N VAL A 11 5.74 5.02 -8.99
CA VAL A 11 6.59 5.55 -7.93
C VAL A 11 7.69 6.41 -8.52
N SER A 12 8.18 7.38 -7.76
CA SER A 12 9.28 8.24 -8.22
C SER A 12 10.65 7.60 -7.98
N ASP A 13 10.76 6.73 -6.98
CA ASP A 13 12.00 6.07 -6.59
C ASP A 13 11.70 4.58 -6.32
N VAL A 14 12.02 3.75 -7.31
CA VAL A 14 11.69 2.31 -7.26
C VAL A 14 12.41 1.61 -6.11
N GLU A 15 13.67 1.96 -5.85
CA GLU A 15 14.44 1.34 -4.76
C GLU A 15 13.83 1.65 -3.40
N ARG A 16 13.50 2.90 -3.14
CA ARG A 16 12.85 3.32 -1.90
C ARG A 16 11.47 2.69 -1.75
N ALA A 17 10.67 2.68 -2.81
CA ALA A 17 9.35 2.06 -2.80
C ALA A 17 9.42 0.56 -2.55
N THR A 18 10.42 -0.12 -3.13
CA THR A 18 10.64 -1.55 -2.89
C THR A 18 10.92 -1.82 -1.43
N ALA A 19 11.83 -1.05 -0.81
CA ALA A 19 12.15 -1.22 0.60
C ALA A 19 10.92 -1.00 1.50
N PHE A 20 10.14 0.04 1.22
CA PHE A 20 8.93 0.34 1.99
C PHE A 20 7.90 -0.78 1.88
N TRP A 21 7.51 -1.14 0.65
CA TRP A 21 6.41 -2.10 0.44
C TRP A 21 6.80 -3.52 0.83
N ARG A 22 8.08 -3.91 0.70
CA ARG A 22 8.56 -5.18 1.27
C ARG A 22 8.39 -5.20 2.78
N GLY A 23 8.82 -4.14 3.46
CA GLY A 23 8.66 -4.02 4.91
C GLY A 23 7.20 -4.00 5.34
N ALA A 24 6.36 -3.29 4.59
CA ALA A 24 4.94 -3.14 4.90
C ALA A 24 4.18 -4.47 4.76
N LEU A 25 4.38 -5.19 3.66
CA LEU A 25 3.58 -6.35 3.28
C LEU A 25 4.25 -7.69 3.57
N GLY A 26 5.57 -7.71 3.80
CA GLY A 26 6.31 -8.95 3.92
C GLY A 26 6.43 -9.71 2.60
N TYR A 27 6.29 -9.01 1.47
CA TYR A 27 6.40 -9.62 0.15
C TYR A 27 7.86 -9.86 -0.23
N ASP A 28 8.09 -10.84 -1.10
CA ASP A 28 9.40 -11.14 -1.65
C ASP A 28 9.61 -10.39 -2.96
N VAL A 29 10.86 -10.03 -3.24
CA VAL A 29 11.22 -9.40 -4.51
C VAL A 29 11.43 -10.49 -5.57
N ARG A 30 10.76 -10.31 -6.70
CA ARG A 30 10.99 -11.13 -7.88
C ARG A 30 12.17 -10.55 -8.66
N THR A 31 13.19 -11.38 -8.93
CA THR A 31 14.44 -10.91 -9.55
C THR A 31 14.35 -10.75 -11.06
N ASP A 32 13.36 -11.37 -11.69
CA ASP A 32 13.19 -11.40 -13.15
C ASP A 32 12.10 -10.43 -13.64
N GLY A 33 11.79 -9.38 -12.84
CA GLY A 33 10.66 -8.48 -13.11
C GLY A 33 10.67 -7.89 -14.51
N PHE A 34 9.71 -8.21 -15.31
CA PHE A 34 9.31 -7.69 -16.63
C PHE A 34 10.39 -6.91 -17.42
N GLY A 35 11.54 -7.53 -17.69
CA GLY A 35 12.61 -6.90 -18.48
C GLY A 35 13.39 -5.83 -17.76
N GLY A 36 13.28 -5.71 -16.44
CA GLY A 36 14.09 -4.82 -15.60
C GLY A 36 13.61 -3.37 -15.48
N TRP A 37 12.46 -3.03 -16.06
CA TRP A 37 11.93 -1.67 -15.96
C TRP A 37 11.00 -1.45 -14.75
N SER A 38 10.73 -2.50 -14.02
CA SER A 38 9.96 -2.42 -12.78
C SER A 38 10.41 -3.51 -11.82
N THR A 39 10.14 -3.30 -10.53
CA THR A 39 10.33 -4.33 -9.51
C THR A 39 9.00 -4.97 -9.20
N VAL A 40 8.94 -6.30 -9.18
CA VAL A 40 7.72 -7.03 -8.85
C VAL A 40 7.86 -7.64 -7.47
N LEU A 41 6.88 -7.38 -6.62
CA LEU A 41 6.75 -7.96 -5.29
C LEU A 41 5.71 -9.05 -5.32
N VAL A 42 6.04 -10.21 -4.75
CA VAL A 42 5.17 -11.38 -4.73
C VAL A 42 4.85 -11.78 -3.29
N PRO A 43 3.59 -12.18 -3.01
CA PRO A 43 3.23 -12.65 -1.67
C PRO A 43 4.02 -13.91 -1.30
N PRO A 44 4.36 -14.09 -0.02
CA PRO A 44 4.94 -15.34 0.44
C PRO A 44 4.06 -16.52 0.05
N GLY A 45 4.67 -17.61 -0.47
CA GLY A 45 3.93 -18.76 -0.93
C GLY A 45 3.26 -18.62 -2.29
N GLY A 46 3.38 -17.46 -2.93
CA GLY A 46 2.90 -17.23 -4.30
C GLY A 46 1.39 -17.07 -4.46
N SER A 47 0.63 -17.05 -3.37
CA SER A 47 -0.82 -16.83 -3.39
C SER A 47 -1.14 -15.38 -3.04
N GLY A 48 -2.00 -14.74 -3.83
CA GLY A 48 -2.40 -13.35 -3.64
C GLY A 48 -1.97 -12.46 -4.80
N THR A 49 -2.28 -11.17 -4.69
CA THR A 49 -2.02 -10.20 -5.76
C THR A 49 -0.58 -9.71 -5.68
N MET A 50 0.14 -9.83 -6.78
CA MET A 50 1.47 -9.24 -6.94
C MET A 50 1.36 -7.74 -7.12
N ILE A 51 2.43 -7.01 -6.74
CA ILE A 51 2.53 -5.57 -6.93
C ILE A 51 3.78 -5.29 -7.76
N ALA A 52 3.62 -4.54 -8.85
CA ALA A 52 4.74 -4.05 -9.65
C ALA A 52 4.95 -2.57 -9.32
N LEU A 53 6.18 -2.22 -8.95
CA LEU A 53 6.57 -0.85 -8.66
C LEU A 53 7.28 -0.31 -9.89
N GLN A 54 6.65 0.63 -10.57
CA GLN A 54 7.12 1.16 -11.84
C GLN A 54 7.51 2.62 -11.69
N ARG A 55 8.65 3.01 -12.25
CA ARG A 55 9.00 4.42 -12.28
C ARG A 55 7.96 5.21 -13.06
N SER A 56 7.46 6.29 -12.46
CA SER A 56 6.48 7.17 -13.06
C SER A 56 6.84 8.62 -12.77
N GLU A 57 6.66 9.49 -13.74
CA GLU A 57 6.78 10.92 -13.55
C GLU A 57 5.43 11.60 -13.29
N THR A 58 4.36 10.83 -13.35
CA THR A 58 3.02 11.33 -12.99
C THR A 58 2.95 11.60 -11.50
N PRO A 59 2.60 12.81 -11.07
CA PRO A 59 2.49 13.12 -9.64
C PRO A 59 1.39 12.28 -8.97
N PRO A 60 1.58 11.91 -7.68
CA PRO A 60 0.51 11.26 -6.93
C PRO A 60 -0.67 12.22 -6.74
N ARG A 61 -1.86 11.67 -6.55
CA ARG A 61 -3.07 12.45 -6.34
C ARG A 61 -3.48 12.45 -4.88
N ASP A 62 -4.00 13.58 -4.42
CA ASP A 62 -4.53 13.71 -3.06
C ASP A 62 -5.76 12.82 -2.85
N HIS A 63 -6.60 12.66 -3.88
CA HIS A 63 -7.75 11.77 -3.88
C HIS A 63 -7.57 10.76 -5.03
N PRO A 64 -6.82 9.67 -4.80
CA PRO A 64 -6.54 8.72 -5.86
C PRO A 64 -7.80 7.95 -6.28
N ARG A 65 -7.93 7.70 -7.57
CA ARG A 65 -9.03 6.92 -8.12
C ARG A 65 -8.88 5.42 -7.85
N LEU A 66 -7.65 4.97 -7.63
CA LEU A 66 -7.31 3.61 -7.21
C LEU A 66 -6.39 3.70 -6.01
N HIS A 67 -6.68 2.95 -4.97
CA HIS A 67 -5.81 2.87 -3.79
C HIS A 67 -5.87 1.46 -3.20
N LEU A 68 -4.90 1.16 -2.37
CA LEU A 68 -4.87 -0.11 -1.62
C LEU A 68 -5.60 0.07 -0.31
N ASP A 69 -6.42 -0.91 0.05
CA ASP A 69 -6.97 -1.06 1.40
C ASP A 69 -6.28 -2.25 2.05
N LEU A 70 -5.49 -2.00 3.07
CA LEU A 70 -4.81 -3.04 3.84
C LEU A 70 -5.67 -3.36 5.06
N HIS A 71 -5.90 -4.63 5.31
CA HIS A 71 -6.85 -5.05 6.35
C HIS A 71 -6.15 -5.45 7.63
N VAL A 72 -6.73 -5.06 8.76
CA VAL A 72 -6.37 -5.52 10.10
C VAL A 72 -7.64 -5.97 10.81
N GLU A 73 -7.49 -6.70 11.91
CA GLU A 73 -8.63 -7.34 12.58
C GLU A 73 -9.31 -6.45 13.62
N ASN A 74 -8.63 -5.43 14.14
CA ASN A 74 -9.17 -4.56 15.17
C ASN A 74 -8.46 -3.21 15.21
N ALA A 75 -9.02 -2.28 15.99
CA ALA A 75 -8.53 -0.91 16.08
C ALA A 75 -7.12 -0.82 16.68
N ALA A 76 -6.80 -1.66 17.65
CA ALA A 76 -5.47 -1.66 18.27
C ALA A 76 -4.40 -2.08 17.25
N GLU A 77 -4.70 -3.08 16.43
CA GLU A 77 -3.83 -3.53 15.36
C GLU A 77 -3.70 -2.46 14.28
N GLN A 78 -4.79 -1.75 13.95
CA GLN A 78 -4.76 -0.65 12.99
C GLN A 78 -3.77 0.43 13.43
N GLU A 79 -3.82 0.87 14.68
CA GLU A 79 -2.91 1.91 15.17
C GLU A 79 -1.47 1.39 15.25
N ALA A 80 -1.25 0.16 15.69
CA ALA A 80 0.08 -0.44 15.74
C ALA A 80 0.71 -0.52 14.35
N GLU A 81 -0.07 -0.94 13.35
CA GLU A 81 0.41 -1.00 11.96
C GLU A 81 0.64 0.38 11.37
N ALA A 82 -0.21 1.37 11.67
CA ALA A 82 0.02 2.74 11.22
C ALA A 82 1.35 3.26 11.76
N GLN A 83 1.65 3.04 13.05
CA GLN A 83 2.92 3.44 13.64
C GLN A 83 4.10 2.71 12.99
N ARG A 84 3.97 1.41 12.74
CA ARG A 84 5.02 0.62 12.09
C ARG A 84 5.31 1.14 10.69
N LEU A 85 4.29 1.44 9.90
CA LEU A 85 4.45 1.93 8.53
C LEU A 85 5.05 3.34 8.51
N VAL A 86 4.68 4.20 9.45
CA VAL A 86 5.33 5.53 9.59
C VAL A 86 6.82 5.36 9.87
N ALA A 87 7.20 4.41 10.72
CA ALA A 87 8.62 4.13 10.99
C ALA A 87 9.35 3.63 9.73
N LEU A 88 8.65 2.99 8.79
CA LEU A 88 9.21 2.55 7.52
C LEU A 88 9.26 3.66 6.46
N GLY A 89 8.63 4.81 6.70
CA GLY A 89 8.68 5.95 5.78
C GLY A 89 7.34 6.47 5.30
N ALA A 90 6.22 5.90 5.74
CA ALA A 90 4.90 6.43 5.42
C ALA A 90 4.64 7.72 6.19
N GLU A 91 3.69 8.51 5.70
CA GLU A 91 3.21 9.72 6.39
C GLU A 91 1.72 9.59 6.67
N ARG A 92 1.30 10.08 7.84
CA ARG A 92 -0.12 10.25 8.13
C ARG A 92 -0.66 11.39 7.29
N VAL A 93 -1.84 11.20 6.72
CA VAL A 93 -2.46 12.18 5.83
C VAL A 93 -3.54 12.94 6.59
N ASP A 94 -3.57 14.26 6.40
CA ASP A 94 -4.70 15.08 6.82
C ASP A 94 -5.84 14.90 5.81
N TRP A 95 -6.58 13.79 5.98
CA TRP A 95 -7.63 13.40 5.05
C TRP A 95 -8.91 14.18 5.33
N ASP A 96 -9.42 14.88 4.33
CA ASP A 96 -10.55 15.80 4.44
C ASP A 96 -11.92 15.13 4.31
N SER A 97 -11.94 13.85 3.99
CA SER A 97 -13.17 13.12 3.63
C SER A 97 -13.49 11.97 4.56
N TYR A 98 -13.02 12.02 5.83
CA TYR A 98 -13.41 11.01 6.81
C TYR A 98 -14.89 11.11 7.12
N PRO A 99 -15.61 9.98 7.19
CA PRO A 99 -16.96 9.97 7.77
C PRO A 99 -16.88 10.17 9.30
N ASP A 100 -18.04 10.32 9.94
CA ASP A 100 -18.09 10.57 11.40
C ASP A 100 -17.48 9.45 12.24
N ASP A 101 -17.59 8.20 11.77
CA ASP A 101 -17.07 7.01 12.47
C ASP A 101 -16.32 6.11 11.50
N PRO A 102 -15.11 6.50 11.09
CA PRO A 102 -14.39 5.76 10.05
C PRO A 102 -13.83 4.44 10.57
N ASP A 103 -13.86 3.41 9.70
CA ASP A 103 -13.18 2.14 9.93
C ASP A 103 -11.76 2.13 9.35
N PHE A 104 -11.31 3.22 8.76
CA PHE A 104 -10.04 3.29 8.06
C PHE A 104 -9.24 4.52 8.46
N VAL A 105 -7.92 4.41 8.30
CA VAL A 105 -7.00 5.55 8.36
C VAL A 105 -6.26 5.66 7.04
N VAL A 106 -5.99 6.90 6.59
CA VAL A 106 -5.28 7.15 5.35
C VAL A 106 -3.83 7.52 5.65
N LEU A 107 -2.92 6.82 4.98
CA LEU A 107 -1.49 7.12 4.99
C LEU A 107 -1.04 7.37 3.55
N ALA A 108 0.15 7.95 3.40
CA ALA A 108 0.84 8.02 2.12
C ALA A 108 2.13 7.23 2.20
N ASP A 109 2.46 6.50 1.13
CA ASP A 109 3.75 5.84 1.03
C ASP A 109 4.86 6.89 0.79
N PRO A 110 6.15 6.51 0.80
CA PRO A 110 7.24 7.49 0.61
C PRO A 110 7.19 8.26 -0.71
N ASP A 111 6.45 7.76 -1.70
CA ASP A 111 6.27 8.41 -3.00
C ASP A 111 5.01 9.27 -3.06
N GLY A 112 4.23 9.34 -1.99
CA GLY A 112 3.01 10.13 -1.91
C GLY A 112 1.75 9.39 -2.33
N ASN A 113 1.83 8.10 -2.66
CA ASN A 113 0.65 7.31 -2.98
C ASN A 113 -0.16 7.03 -1.73
N ARG A 114 -1.42 7.45 -1.73
CA ARG A 114 -2.30 7.27 -0.57
C ARG A 114 -2.91 5.89 -0.56
N PHE A 115 -2.96 5.30 0.64
CA PHE A 115 -3.54 4.00 0.89
C PHE A 115 -4.21 4.00 2.26
N CYS A 116 -5.02 2.98 2.52
CA CYS A 116 -5.79 2.88 3.76
C CYS A 116 -5.41 1.64 4.55
N ILE A 117 -5.52 1.73 5.87
CA ILE A 117 -5.56 0.57 6.76
C ILE A 117 -6.99 0.49 7.29
N VAL A 118 -7.67 -0.61 7.02
CA VAL A 118 -9.07 -0.82 7.36
C VAL A 118 -9.20 -1.77 8.54
N ASP A 119 -9.91 -1.34 9.56
CA ASP A 119 -10.26 -2.15 10.73
C ASP A 119 -11.50 -2.98 10.40
N LEU A 120 -11.30 -4.29 10.14
CA LEU A 120 -12.39 -5.21 9.84
C LEU A 120 -13.28 -5.52 11.03
N GLY A 121 -12.80 -5.23 12.25
CA GLY A 121 -13.56 -5.44 13.48
C GLY A 121 -14.34 -4.21 13.94
N HIS A 122 -14.39 -3.16 13.10
CA HIS A 122 -15.08 -1.92 13.47
C HIS A 122 -16.56 -2.16 13.73
N ASP A 123 -17.04 -1.60 14.84
CA ASP A 123 -18.44 -1.71 15.23
C ASP A 123 -19.20 -0.47 14.75
N TYR A 124 -20.09 -0.68 13.80
CA TYR A 124 -20.91 0.41 13.22
C TYR A 124 -22.15 0.75 14.05
N GLY A 125 -22.25 0.23 15.23
CA GLY A 125 -23.37 0.45 16.14
C GLY A 125 -24.34 -0.70 16.18
#